data_7965d861adbb0f2e718e421274649360
#
_entry.id   7965d861adbb0f2e718e421274649360
#
_cell.length_a   1.000
_cell.length_b   1.000
_cell.length_c   1.000
_cell.angle_alpha   90.00
_cell.angle_beta   90.00
_cell.angle_gamma   90.00
#
_symmetry.space_group_name_H-M   'P 1'
#
loop_
_entity.id
_entity.type
_entity.pdbx_description
1 polymer ?
#
loop_
_entity_poly.entity_id
_entity_poly.type
_entity_poly.pdbx_seq_one_letter_code
_entity_poly.pdbx_strand_id
1 'polypeptide(L)'
;MISFGIYLAERGLVPESLLRLFIKQFSLSRLTEAKSEDKKKSVIDGLNRGPIAENTIDANEQHYEVPADYFKAVLGPRLKYSCCLFDEETTTLGEAEIEMMELYLERAQIEDGQTILDLGCGWGSLSLFLAERFPNCNVYSVSNSKDQIEHIENIAKEKNLKNIHPEVQDVNSLSLEKEFDRVVSIEMFEHMRNYKDLLDCLLYTSPSPRD
;
A
#
# COMPACT_ATOMS: atom_id res chain seq x y z
N MET A 1 -0.37 -24.63 21.06
CA MET A 1 -1.48 -25.36 20.43
C MET A 1 -1.79 -24.85 19.03
N ILE A 2 -1.92 -23.55 18.81
CA ILE A 2 -2.23 -22.96 17.48
C ILE A 2 -1.14 -23.31 16.45
N SER A 3 0.14 -23.15 16.78
CA SER A 3 1.28 -23.44 15.89
C SER A 3 1.30 -24.92 15.42
N PHE A 4 0.91 -25.85 16.27
CA PHE A 4 0.83 -27.26 15.90
C PHE A 4 -0.36 -27.52 14.96
N GLY A 5 -1.49 -26.85 15.17
CA GLY A 5 -2.64 -26.92 14.27
C GLY A 5 -2.34 -26.37 12.87
N ILE A 6 -1.61 -25.24 12.80
CA ILE A 6 -1.14 -24.66 11.53
C ILE A 6 -0.20 -25.64 10.81
N TYR A 7 0.79 -26.19 11.52
CA TYR A 7 1.72 -27.19 10.97
C TYR A 7 1.02 -28.40 10.34
N LEU A 8 -0.04 -28.91 10.99
CA LEU A 8 -0.82 -30.01 10.44
C LEU A 8 -1.64 -29.59 9.21
N ALA A 9 -2.19 -28.37 9.25
CA ALA A 9 -2.97 -27.82 8.14
C ALA A 9 -2.13 -27.62 6.87
N GLU A 10 -0.93 -27.04 7.00
CA GLU A 10 0.03 -26.83 5.92
C GLU A 10 0.51 -28.14 5.26
N ARG A 11 0.47 -29.24 5.99
CA ARG A 11 0.78 -30.58 5.47
C ARG A 11 -0.42 -31.33 4.90
N GLY A 12 -1.59 -30.69 4.83
CA GLY A 12 -2.80 -31.33 4.34
C GLY A 12 -3.35 -32.43 5.23
N LEU A 13 -2.90 -32.50 6.50
CA LEU A 13 -3.33 -33.53 7.47
C LEU A 13 -4.63 -33.17 8.19
N VAL A 14 -5.15 -31.97 7.98
CA VAL A 14 -6.43 -31.51 8.54
C VAL A 14 -7.50 -31.56 7.45
N PRO A 15 -8.61 -32.26 7.63
CA PRO A 15 -9.73 -32.26 6.67
C PRO A 15 -10.25 -30.83 6.44
N GLU A 16 -10.56 -30.48 5.20
CA GLU A 16 -11.02 -29.13 4.82
C GLU A 16 -12.25 -28.68 5.62
N SER A 17 -13.19 -29.59 5.89
CA SER A 17 -14.38 -29.29 6.69
C SER A 17 -14.04 -28.85 8.11
N LEU A 18 -13.02 -29.45 8.72
CA LEU A 18 -12.54 -29.07 10.04
C LEU A 18 -11.81 -27.71 10.01
N LEU A 19 -11.00 -27.49 8.97
CA LEU A 19 -10.33 -26.20 8.75
C LEU A 19 -11.35 -25.07 8.61
N ARG A 20 -12.40 -25.27 7.80
CA ARG A 20 -13.50 -24.30 7.63
C ARG A 20 -14.23 -24.02 8.94
N LEU A 21 -14.43 -25.04 9.76
CA LEU A 21 -15.05 -24.87 11.08
C LEU A 21 -14.18 -24.00 11.99
N PHE A 22 -12.90 -24.26 12.06
CA PHE A 22 -11.96 -23.44 12.85
C PHE A 22 -11.91 -22.00 12.34
N ILE A 23 -11.79 -21.78 11.04
CA ILE A 23 -11.79 -20.43 10.45
C ILE A 23 -13.08 -19.69 10.83
N LYS A 24 -14.23 -20.35 10.71
CA LYS A 24 -15.53 -19.78 11.11
C LYS A 24 -15.56 -19.38 12.60
N GLN A 25 -15.05 -20.22 13.49
CA GLN A 25 -15.00 -19.91 14.92
C GLN A 25 -14.07 -18.74 15.22
N PHE A 26 -12.89 -18.70 14.58
CA PHE A 26 -11.98 -17.54 14.69
C PHE A 26 -12.63 -16.25 14.19
N SER A 27 -13.29 -16.29 13.04
CA SER A 27 -13.99 -15.12 12.49
C SER A 27 -15.10 -14.62 13.42
N LEU A 28 -15.88 -15.55 14.02
CA LEU A 28 -16.92 -15.19 14.99
C LEU A 28 -16.34 -14.59 16.27
N SER A 29 -15.21 -15.10 16.78
CA SER A 29 -14.53 -14.51 17.94
C SER A 29 -14.06 -13.08 17.64
N ARG A 30 -13.48 -12.83 16.45
CA ARG A 30 -13.08 -11.49 16.01
C ARG A 30 -14.26 -10.53 15.89
N LEU A 31 -15.40 -11.00 15.35
CA LEU A 31 -16.63 -10.19 15.31
C LEU A 31 -17.11 -9.80 16.72
N THR A 32 -17.00 -10.72 17.69
CA THR A 32 -17.37 -10.44 19.08
C THR A 32 -16.42 -9.41 19.70
N GLU A 33 -15.12 -9.53 19.44
CA GLU A 33 -14.11 -8.56 19.88
C GLU A 33 -14.34 -7.18 19.27
N ALA A 34 -14.65 -7.12 17.97
CA ALA A 34 -14.89 -5.86 17.26
C ALA A 34 -16.14 -5.11 17.75
N LYS A 35 -17.08 -5.79 18.40
CA LYS A 35 -18.27 -5.18 19.04
C LYS A 35 -18.01 -4.61 20.42
N SER A 36 -16.86 -4.88 21.03
CA SER A 36 -16.51 -4.38 22.36
C SER A 36 -16.08 -2.91 22.29
N GLU A 37 -16.84 -2.02 22.88
CA GLU A 37 -16.51 -0.59 22.92
C GLU A 37 -15.21 -0.31 23.68
N ASP A 38 -14.90 -1.07 24.74
CA ASP A 38 -13.64 -0.92 25.49
C ASP A 38 -12.43 -1.30 24.62
N LYS A 39 -12.55 -2.36 23.78
CA LYS A 39 -11.49 -2.72 22.86
C LYS A 39 -11.32 -1.70 21.75
N LYS A 40 -12.41 -1.19 21.17
CA LYS A 40 -12.36 -0.10 20.19
C LYS A 40 -11.65 1.12 20.76
N LYS A 41 -12.04 1.55 21.96
CA LYS A 41 -11.41 2.68 22.63
C LYS A 41 -9.93 2.43 22.87
N SER A 42 -9.55 1.26 23.36
CA SER A 42 -8.12 0.89 23.55
C SER A 42 -7.32 0.95 22.26
N VAL A 43 -7.90 0.49 21.13
CA VAL A 43 -7.26 0.59 19.82
C VAL A 43 -7.10 2.05 19.40
N ILE A 44 -8.17 2.85 19.49
CA ILE A 44 -8.14 4.28 19.15
C ILE A 44 -7.10 5.04 20.00
N ASP A 45 -7.08 4.78 21.31
CA ASP A 45 -6.09 5.39 22.22
C ASP A 45 -4.64 4.97 21.86
N GLY A 46 -4.46 3.79 21.26
CA GLY A 46 -3.19 3.29 20.79
C GLY A 46 -2.72 3.90 19.47
N LEU A 47 -3.64 4.42 18.63
CA LEU A 47 -3.31 4.98 17.31
C LEU A 47 -2.51 6.29 17.32
N ASN A 48 -2.27 6.87 18.49
CA ASN A 48 -1.53 8.12 18.67
C ASN A 48 -0.27 7.93 19.53
N ARG A 49 0.24 6.70 19.64
CA ARG A 49 1.37 6.37 20.53
C ARG A 49 2.34 5.41 19.83
N GLY A 50 3.62 5.51 20.24
CA GLY A 50 4.67 4.63 19.69
C GLY A 50 5.15 5.05 18.31
N PRO A 51 5.85 4.18 17.58
CA PRO A 51 6.32 4.45 16.23
C PRO A 51 5.15 4.61 15.24
N ILE A 52 5.40 5.25 14.10
CA ILE A 52 4.39 5.41 13.04
C ILE A 52 3.93 4.04 12.54
N ALA A 53 4.85 3.12 12.32
CA ALA A 53 4.55 1.75 11.93
C ALA A 53 5.30 0.75 12.83
N GLU A 54 4.61 -0.32 13.21
CA GLU A 54 5.16 -1.44 13.97
C GLU A 54 5.49 -2.62 13.05
N ASN A 55 6.53 -3.40 13.39
CA ASN A 55 6.89 -4.65 12.69
C ASN A 55 7.09 -4.47 11.17
N THR A 56 7.68 -3.35 10.75
CA THR A 56 7.89 -3.04 9.32
C THR A 56 8.74 -4.09 8.61
N ILE A 57 9.71 -4.70 9.33
CA ILE A 57 10.56 -5.78 8.81
C ILE A 57 9.73 -7.06 8.62
N ASP A 58 9.00 -7.48 9.64
CA ASP A 58 8.17 -8.70 9.59
C ASP A 58 7.08 -8.59 8.53
N ALA A 59 6.50 -7.39 8.36
CA ALA A 59 5.50 -7.13 7.33
C ALA A 59 6.11 -7.24 5.92
N ASN A 60 7.32 -6.75 5.71
CA ASN A 60 8.03 -6.91 4.44
C ASN A 60 8.33 -8.38 4.15
N GLU A 61 8.88 -9.12 5.10
CA GLU A 61 9.17 -10.55 4.95
C GLU A 61 7.91 -11.35 4.60
N GLN A 62 6.77 -11.04 5.20
CA GLN A 62 5.52 -11.76 4.97
C GLN A 62 4.81 -11.42 3.66
N HIS A 63 4.91 -10.17 3.21
CA HIS A 63 4.10 -9.68 2.10
C HIS A 63 4.88 -9.34 0.84
N TYR A 64 6.17 -8.98 0.94
CA TYR A 64 6.93 -8.38 -0.16
C TYR A 64 8.22 -9.11 -0.51
N GLU A 65 8.73 -10.01 0.33
CA GLU A 65 9.88 -10.88 0.00
C GLU A 65 9.51 -12.09 -0.88
N VAL A 66 8.35 -12.04 -1.51
CA VAL A 66 7.99 -12.99 -2.58
C VAL A 66 8.61 -12.47 -3.88
N PRO A 67 9.27 -13.32 -4.69
CA PRO A 67 9.90 -12.90 -5.94
C PRO A 67 8.95 -12.10 -6.83
N ALA A 68 9.46 -11.02 -7.45
CA ALA A 68 8.68 -10.16 -8.35
C ALA A 68 7.93 -10.94 -9.45
N ASP A 69 8.48 -12.07 -9.88
CA ASP A 69 7.85 -12.93 -10.88
C ASP A 69 6.53 -13.56 -10.43
N TYR A 70 6.35 -13.77 -9.12
CA TYR A 70 5.04 -14.18 -8.59
C TYR A 70 4.00 -13.08 -8.82
N PHE A 71 4.33 -11.83 -8.50
CA PHE A 71 3.40 -10.70 -8.69
C PHE A 71 3.09 -10.47 -10.18
N LYS A 72 4.06 -10.64 -11.07
CA LYS A 72 3.84 -10.61 -12.53
C LYS A 72 2.90 -11.71 -13.02
N ALA A 73 2.86 -12.84 -12.33
CA ALA A 73 1.99 -13.96 -12.70
C ALA A 73 0.55 -13.82 -12.19
N VAL A 74 0.33 -13.09 -11.07
CA VAL A 74 -0.97 -13.02 -10.38
C VAL A 74 -1.65 -11.66 -10.47
N LEU A 75 -0.91 -10.57 -10.72
CA LEU A 75 -1.45 -9.23 -10.88
C LEU A 75 -1.65 -8.88 -12.34
N GLY A 76 -2.33 -7.77 -12.59
CA GLY A 76 -2.50 -7.21 -13.92
C GLY A 76 -1.22 -6.57 -14.48
N PRO A 77 -1.26 -6.02 -15.71
CA PRO A 77 -0.09 -5.48 -16.41
C PRO A 77 0.61 -4.33 -15.67
N ARG A 78 -0.10 -3.63 -14.79
CA ARG A 78 0.42 -2.51 -13.99
C ARG A 78 0.91 -2.91 -12.61
N LEU A 79 0.86 -4.20 -12.27
CA LEU A 79 1.23 -4.75 -10.97
C LEU A 79 0.55 -4.02 -9.79
N LYS A 80 -0.71 -3.66 -9.97
CA LYS A 80 -1.50 -2.98 -8.95
C LYS A 80 -1.88 -3.95 -7.84
N TYR A 81 -1.12 -3.92 -6.74
CA TYR A 81 -1.33 -4.75 -5.55
C TYR A 81 -2.28 -4.08 -4.54
N SER A 82 -3.37 -3.56 -5.07
CA SER A 82 -4.48 -2.93 -4.34
C SER A 82 -5.77 -3.10 -5.14
N CYS A 83 -6.91 -2.65 -4.63
CA CYS A 83 -8.19 -2.82 -5.33
C CYS A 83 -8.20 -2.16 -6.71
N CYS A 84 -8.94 -2.77 -7.65
CA CYS A 84 -9.21 -2.28 -8.98
C CYS A 84 -10.69 -1.92 -9.12
N LEU A 85 -11.03 -1.05 -10.08
CA LEU A 85 -12.40 -0.65 -10.34
C LEU A 85 -12.94 -1.38 -11.58
N PHE A 86 -13.93 -2.23 -11.36
CA PHE A 86 -14.70 -2.84 -12.43
C PHE A 86 -16.04 -2.13 -12.53
N ASP A 87 -16.27 -1.45 -13.63
CA ASP A 87 -17.57 -0.92 -14.00
C ASP A 87 -18.29 -1.82 -15.01
N GLU A 88 -19.39 -1.36 -15.59
CA GLU A 88 -20.18 -2.16 -16.54
C GLU A 88 -19.44 -2.41 -17.88
N GLU A 89 -18.46 -1.58 -18.24
CA GLU A 89 -17.70 -1.63 -19.49
C GLU A 89 -16.35 -2.33 -19.33
N THR A 90 -15.82 -2.42 -18.11
CA THR A 90 -14.52 -3.00 -17.79
C THR A 90 -14.54 -4.52 -17.90
N THR A 91 -13.76 -5.08 -18.80
CA THR A 91 -13.76 -6.52 -19.10
C THR A 91 -12.51 -7.25 -18.65
N THR A 92 -11.39 -6.54 -18.47
CA THR A 92 -10.09 -7.12 -18.10
C THR A 92 -9.54 -6.48 -16.82
N LEU A 93 -8.65 -7.22 -16.14
CA LEU A 93 -7.95 -6.70 -14.96
C LEU A 93 -7.10 -5.46 -15.31
N GLY A 94 -6.47 -5.45 -16.48
CA GLY A 94 -5.65 -4.31 -16.91
C GLY A 94 -6.46 -3.03 -17.13
N GLU A 95 -7.68 -3.15 -17.67
CA GLU A 95 -8.62 -2.03 -17.76
C GLU A 95 -9.04 -1.56 -16.38
N ALA A 96 -9.40 -2.50 -15.47
CA ALA A 96 -9.80 -2.18 -14.11
C ALA A 96 -8.69 -1.50 -13.28
N GLU A 97 -7.41 -1.83 -13.54
CA GLU A 97 -6.27 -1.14 -12.95
C GLU A 97 -6.25 0.33 -13.39
N ILE A 98 -6.44 0.59 -14.69
CA ILE A 98 -6.43 1.94 -15.26
C ILE A 98 -7.62 2.75 -14.75
N GLU A 99 -8.83 2.20 -14.78
CA GLU A 99 -10.03 2.88 -14.27
C GLU A 99 -9.87 3.32 -12.80
N MET A 100 -9.30 2.47 -11.98
CA MET A 100 -9.02 2.83 -10.59
C MET A 100 -7.97 3.95 -10.49
N MET A 101 -6.93 3.94 -11.32
CA MET A 101 -5.91 4.99 -11.31
C MET A 101 -6.48 6.33 -11.81
N GLU A 102 -7.30 6.34 -12.86
CA GLU A 102 -7.99 7.56 -13.30
C GLU A 102 -8.88 8.14 -12.19
N LEU A 103 -9.58 7.28 -11.43
CA LEU A 103 -10.35 7.72 -10.27
C LEU A 103 -9.45 8.34 -9.17
N TYR A 104 -8.22 7.84 -8.99
CA TYR A 104 -7.26 8.47 -8.07
C TYR A 104 -6.82 9.84 -8.56
N LEU A 105 -6.58 10.02 -9.88
CA LEU A 105 -6.25 11.32 -10.47
C LEU A 105 -7.36 12.35 -10.20
N GLU A 106 -8.60 11.96 -10.42
CA GLU A 106 -9.77 12.81 -10.19
C GLU A 106 -9.86 13.23 -8.71
N ARG A 107 -9.81 12.25 -7.80
CA ARG A 107 -9.96 12.47 -6.36
C ARG A 107 -8.83 13.30 -5.75
N ALA A 108 -7.60 13.06 -6.19
CA ALA A 108 -6.43 13.78 -5.73
C ALA A 108 -6.21 15.10 -6.50
N GLN A 109 -7.04 15.38 -7.52
CA GLN A 109 -6.92 16.56 -8.38
C GLN A 109 -5.49 16.70 -8.94
N ILE A 110 -4.99 15.61 -9.53
CA ILE A 110 -3.65 15.58 -10.14
C ILE A 110 -3.67 16.35 -11.45
N GLU A 111 -2.74 17.27 -11.59
CA GLU A 111 -2.54 18.08 -12.78
C GLU A 111 -1.08 17.99 -13.25
N ASP A 112 -0.84 18.18 -14.56
CA ASP A 112 0.52 18.16 -15.10
C ASP A 112 1.35 19.34 -14.55
N GLY A 113 2.61 19.07 -14.23
CA GLY A 113 3.54 20.04 -13.65
C GLY A 113 3.65 19.98 -12.12
N GLN A 114 2.83 19.17 -11.45
CA GLN A 114 2.86 19.03 -9.99
C GLN A 114 4.05 18.16 -9.52
N THR A 115 4.47 18.41 -8.28
CA THR A 115 5.37 17.51 -7.52
C THR A 115 4.52 16.64 -6.62
N ILE A 116 4.58 15.31 -6.84
CA ILE A 116 3.67 14.33 -6.24
C ILE A 116 4.49 13.33 -5.42
N LEU A 117 4.04 13.05 -4.20
CA LEU A 117 4.53 11.95 -3.38
C LEU A 117 3.55 10.78 -3.45
N ASP A 118 4.03 9.62 -3.90
CA ASP A 118 3.36 8.32 -3.77
C ASP A 118 3.98 7.57 -2.59
N LEU A 119 3.34 7.65 -1.42
CA LEU A 119 3.83 7.09 -0.16
C LEU A 119 3.29 5.68 0.05
N GLY A 120 4.19 4.71 0.02
CA GLY A 120 3.84 3.28 -0.02
C GLY A 120 3.53 2.85 -1.45
N CYS A 121 4.41 3.22 -2.40
CA CYS A 121 4.20 3.07 -3.84
C CYS A 121 4.07 1.62 -4.33
N GLY A 122 4.39 0.62 -3.50
CA GLY A 122 4.37 -0.79 -3.89
C GLY A 122 5.22 -1.05 -5.13
N TRP A 123 4.72 -1.82 -6.08
CA TRP A 123 5.39 -2.12 -7.36
C TRP A 123 5.37 -0.96 -8.36
N GLY A 124 4.97 0.24 -7.92
CA GLY A 124 4.99 1.45 -8.74
C GLY A 124 3.82 1.61 -9.71
N SER A 125 2.74 0.89 -9.49
CA SER A 125 1.55 0.95 -10.35
C SER A 125 1.09 2.40 -10.60
N LEU A 126 0.84 3.15 -9.54
CA LEU A 126 0.43 4.56 -9.65
C LEU A 126 1.58 5.47 -10.06
N SER A 127 2.75 5.32 -9.45
CA SER A 127 3.92 6.16 -9.74
C SER A 127 4.33 6.13 -11.21
N LEU A 128 4.42 4.94 -11.81
CA LEU A 128 4.76 4.77 -13.23
C LEU A 128 3.64 5.31 -14.13
N PHE A 129 2.38 5.09 -13.77
CA PHE A 129 1.23 5.63 -14.50
C PHE A 129 1.24 7.15 -14.51
N LEU A 130 1.50 7.80 -13.36
CA LEU A 130 1.63 9.26 -13.26
C LEU A 130 2.77 9.79 -14.12
N ALA A 131 3.95 9.16 -14.04
CA ALA A 131 5.12 9.58 -14.80
C ALA A 131 4.93 9.46 -16.32
N GLU A 132 4.20 8.42 -16.77
CA GLU A 132 3.82 8.25 -18.18
C GLU A 132 2.78 9.27 -18.64
N ARG A 133 1.77 9.53 -17.80
CA ARG A 133 0.61 10.35 -18.13
C ARG A 133 0.93 11.85 -18.10
N PHE A 134 1.78 12.27 -17.19
CA PHE A 134 2.12 13.66 -16.89
C PHE A 134 3.63 13.90 -16.96
N PRO A 135 4.17 14.17 -18.15
CA PRO A 135 5.62 14.27 -18.37
C PRO A 135 6.29 15.46 -17.67
N ASN A 136 5.52 16.47 -17.27
CA ASN A 136 6.03 17.63 -16.54
C ASN A 136 5.89 17.50 -15.01
N CYS A 137 5.21 16.46 -14.50
CA CYS A 137 5.20 16.15 -13.07
C CYS A 137 6.54 15.63 -12.61
N ASN A 138 6.83 15.81 -11.30
CA ASN A 138 7.90 15.10 -10.62
C ASN A 138 7.25 14.12 -9.63
N VAL A 139 7.41 12.81 -9.85
CA VAL A 139 6.80 11.75 -9.05
C VAL A 139 7.83 11.14 -8.12
N TYR A 140 7.68 11.34 -6.83
CA TYR A 140 8.50 10.73 -5.78
C TYR A 140 7.79 9.49 -5.26
N SER A 141 8.46 8.35 -5.37
CA SER A 141 7.89 7.03 -5.07
C SER A 141 8.62 6.43 -3.88
N VAL A 142 7.96 6.32 -2.74
CA VAL A 142 8.59 5.86 -1.50
C VAL A 142 8.04 4.51 -1.10
N SER A 143 8.95 3.55 -0.86
CA SER A 143 8.68 2.24 -0.27
C SER A 143 9.82 1.84 0.66
N ASN A 144 9.55 1.00 1.65
CA ASN A 144 10.57 0.38 2.50
C ASN A 144 11.16 -0.91 1.88
N SER A 145 10.63 -1.36 0.73
CA SER A 145 11.10 -2.54 0.01
C SER A 145 12.09 -2.16 -1.09
N LYS A 146 13.31 -2.69 -0.99
CA LYS A 146 14.36 -2.49 -2.01
C LYS A 146 13.97 -3.10 -3.35
N ASP A 147 13.36 -4.28 -3.34
CA ASP A 147 12.96 -5.01 -4.55
C ASP A 147 11.90 -4.25 -5.34
N GLN A 148 10.97 -3.59 -4.64
CA GLN A 148 9.94 -2.75 -5.25
C GLN A 148 10.58 -1.51 -5.90
N ILE A 149 11.48 -0.83 -5.20
CA ILE A 149 12.17 0.35 -5.75
C ILE A 149 13.05 -0.02 -6.94
N GLU A 150 13.82 -1.10 -6.85
CA GLU A 150 14.63 -1.60 -7.99
C GLU A 150 13.75 -1.93 -9.20
N HIS A 151 12.59 -2.54 -8.99
CA HIS A 151 11.62 -2.79 -10.06
C HIS A 151 11.18 -1.49 -10.74
N ILE A 152 10.78 -0.47 -9.96
CA ILE A 152 10.35 0.83 -10.49
C ILE A 152 11.48 1.49 -11.28
N GLU A 153 12.71 1.49 -10.75
CA GLU A 153 13.89 2.03 -11.45
C GLU A 153 14.13 1.34 -12.79
N ASN A 154 14.00 0.01 -12.84
CA ASN A 154 14.22 -0.75 -14.07
C ASN A 154 13.17 -0.41 -15.14
N ILE A 155 11.89 -0.37 -14.77
CA ILE A 155 10.81 0.05 -15.69
C ILE A 155 10.99 1.51 -16.12
N ALA A 156 11.35 2.40 -15.21
CA ALA A 156 11.60 3.80 -15.54
C ALA A 156 12.73 3.96 -16.56
N LYS A 157 13.84 3.20 -16.42
CA LYS A 157 14.94 3.16 -17.38
C LYS A 157 14.48 2.62 -18.73
N GLU A 158 13.76 1.49 -18.73
CA GLU A 158 13.24 0.85 -19.95
C GLU A 158 12.35 1.80 -20.76
N LYS A 159 11.45 2.51 -20.06
CA LYS A 159 10.50 3.46 -20.65
C LYS A 159 11.08 4.88 -20.83
N ASN A 160 12.34 5.10 -20.46
CA ASN A 160 13.02 6.41 -20.50
C ASN A 160 12.26 7.51 -19.74
N LEU A 161 11.60 7.18 -18.62
CA LEU A 161 10.95 8.14 -17.73
C LEU A 161 12.02 8.86 -16.91
N LYS A 162 12.06 10.21 -16.97
CA LYS A 162 13.04 11.05 -16.28
C LYS A 162 12.45 11.79 -15.09
N ASN A 163 11.16 11.74 -14.95
CA ASN A 163 10.34 12.47 -14.00
C ASN A 163 9.83 11.63 -12.83
N ILE A 164 10.42 10.46 -12.61
CA ILE A 164 10.14 9.59 -11.46
C ILE A 164 11.39 9.42 -10.60
N HIS A 165 11.21 9.48 -9.28
CA HIS A 165 12.27 9.49 -8.27
C HIS A 165 11.96 8.44 -7.19
N PRO A 166 12.32 7.16 -7.45
CA PRO A 166 12.09 6.08 -6.48
C PRO A 166 13.10 6.15 -5.33
N GLU A 167 12.62 5.99 -4.10
CA GLU A 167 13.46 6.03 -2.89
C GLU A 167 13.06 4.94 -1.89
N VAL A 168 14.08 4.27 -1.31
CA VAL A 168 13.86 3.34 -0.20
C VAL A 168 13.88 4.12 1.11
N GLN A 169 12.73 4.25 1.78
CA GLN A 169 12.63 4.88 3.09
C GLN A 169 11.65 4.13 3.99
N ASP A 170 11.97 4.04 5.28
CA ASP A 170 11.04 3.59 6.31
C ASP A 170 10.21 4.78 6.80
N VAL A 171 8.90 4.62 6.88
CA VAL A 171 7.98 5.67 7.33
C VAL A 171 8.30 6.17 8.75
N ASN A 172 8.92 5.36 9.61
CA ASN A 172 9.35 5.76 10.94
C ASN A 172 10.52 6.75 10.94
N SER A 173 11.29 6.77 9.85
CA SER A 173 12.42 7.69 9.65
C SER A 173 12.26 8.53 8.39
N LEU A 174 11.03 8.67 7.92
CA LEU A 174 10.72 9.43 6.71
C LEU A 174 11.22 10.86 6.84
N SER A 175 12.11 11.26 5.92
CA SER A 175 12.65 12.60 5.82
C SER A 175 12.41 13.12 4.42
N LEU A 176 11.46 14.04 4.31
CA LEU A 176 11.08 14.67 3.06
C LEU A 176 11.64 16.10 3.06
N GLU A 177 12.70 16.32 2.29
CA GLU A 177 13.36 17.64 2.18
C GLU A 177 12.66 18.57 1.18
N LYS A 178 11.51 18.15 0.66
CA LYS A 178 10.78 18.86 -0.40
C LYS A 178 9.32 19.06 -0.01
N GLU A 179 8.74 20.07 -0.59
CA GLU A 179 7.30 20.30 -0.55
C GLU A 179 6.64 19.62 -1.76
N PHE A 180 5.44 19.05 -1.54
CA PHE A 180 4.67 18.34 -2.54
C PHE A 180 3.32 19.02 -2.74
N ASP A 181 2.91 19.19 -4.00
CA ASP A 181 1.57 19.68 -4.34
C ASP A 181 0.50 18.67 -3.95
N ARG A 182 0.85 17.37 -4.03
CA ARG A 182 -0.04 16.26 -3.69
C ARG A 182 0.73 15.13 -3.00
N VAL A 183 0.09 14.57 -1.97
CA VAL A 183 0.52 13.33 -1.35
C VAL A 183 -0.57 12.29 -1.57
N VAL A 184 -0.21 11.17 -2.18
CA VAL A 184 -1.09 10.04 -2.41
C VAL A 184 -0.55 8.82 -1.66
N SER A 185 -1.43 8.08 -1.02
CA SER A 185 -1.07 6.85 -0.34
C SER A 185 -2.23 5.86 -0.47
N ILE A 186 -1.96 4.71 -1.10
CA ILE A 186 -2.98 3.73 -1.44
C ILE A 186 -2.77 2.46 -0.65
N GLU A 187 -3.75 2.10 0.19
CA GLU A 187 -3.76 0.86 0.99
C GLU A 187 -2.46 0.68 1.83
N MET A 188 -1.96 1.78 2.42
CA MET A 188 -0.79 1.76 3.29
C MET A 188 -1.11 2.21 4.72
N PHE A 189 -2.03 3.15 4.88
CA PHE A 189 -2.34 3.74 6.20
C PHE A 189 -2.93 2.72 7.19
N GLU A 190 -3.60 1.67 6.72
CA GLU A 190 -4.09 0.57 7.57
C GLU A 190 -2.98 -0.18 8.31
N HIS A 191 -1.75 -0.10 7.83
CA HIS A 191 -0.58 -0.69 8.48
C HIS A 191 0.05 0.23 9.54
N MET A 192 -0.40 1.49 9.63
CA MET A 192 0.14 2.49 10.56
C MET A 192 -0.50 2.38 11.94
N ARG A 193 0.23 2.88 12.96
CA ARG A 193 -0.23 2.92 14.36
C ARG A 193 -0.33 4.34 14.87
N ASN A 194 0.71 5.15 14.69
CA ASN A 194 0.73 6.52 15.15
C ASN A 194 0.34 7.48 14.03
N TYR A 195 -0.97 7.62 13.84
CA TYR A 195 -1.52 8.51 12.80
C TYR A 195 -1.19 9.99 13.04
N LYS A 196 -1.05 10.39 14.31
CA LYS A 196 -0.72 11.77 14.62
C LYS A 196 0.64 12.13 14.04
N ASP A 197 1.67 11.36 14.37
CA ASP A 197 3.03 11.64 13.91
C ASP A 197 3.16 11.47 12.38
N LEU A 198 2.44 10.50 11.79
CA LEU A 198 2.37 10.35 10.33
C LEU A 198 1.77 11.60 9.67
N LEU A 199 0.61 12.05 10.13
CA LEU A 199 -0.07 13.21 9.53
C LEU A 199 0.68 14.50 9.80
N ASP A 200 1.30 14.68 10.98
CA ASP A 200 2.18 15.80 11.25
C ASP A 200 3.37 15.82 10.27
N CYS A 201 4.02 14.67 10.01
CA CYS A 201 5.09 14.56 9.02
C CYS A 201 4.63 14.99 7.63
N LEU A 202 3.45 14.51 7.18
CA LEU A 202 2.93 14.82 5.85
C LEU A 202 2.44 16.26 5.73
N LEU A 203 1.89 16.84 6.78
CA LEU A 203 1.41 18.23 6.80
C LEU A 203 2.55 19.25 6.58
N TYR A 204 3.73 18.94 7.12
CA TYR A 204 4.90 19.81 6.93
C TYR A 204 5.52 19.72 5.52
N THR A 205 5.10 18.74 4.72
CA THR A 205 5.64 18.47 3.38
C THR A 205 4.65 18.74 2.25
N SER A 206 3.41 19.10 2.57
CA SER A 206 2.41 19.45 1.56
C SER A 206 1.54 20.62 2.03
N PRO A 207 1.09 21.51 1.12
CA PRO A 207 0.15 22.57 1.48
C PRO A 207 -1.14 21.97 2.06
N SER A 208 -1.64 22.58 3.13
CA SER A 208 -2.91 22.19 3.71
C SER A 208 -4.05 22.46 2.73
N PRO A 209 -5.02 21.56 2.54
CA PRO A 209 -6.19 21.84 1.70
C PRO A 209 -7.06 23.00 2.23
N ARG A 210 -6.70 23.58 3.36
CA ARG A 210 -7.43 24.69 4.01
C ARG A 210 -6.74 26.04 3.88
N ASP A 211 -5.55 26.08 3.30
CA ASP A 211 -4.79 27.27 2.95
C ASP A 211 -5.02 27.60 1.48
#